data_60458d9c4cbdd5be421c0c7d0c3e4b24
#
_entry.id   60458d9c4cbdd5be421c0c7d0c3e4b24
#
_cell.length_a   1.000
_cell.length_b   1.000
_cell.length_c   1.000
_cell.angle_alpha   90.00
_cell.angle_beta   90.00
_cell.angle_gamma   90.00
#
_symmetry.space_group_name_H-M   'P 1'
#
loop_
_entity.id
_entity.type
_entity.pdbx_description
1 polymer ?
#
loop_
_entity_poly.entity_id
_entity_poly.type
_entity_poly.pdbx_seq_one_letter_code
_entity_poly.pdbx_strand_id
1 'polypeptide(L)'
;GGKDSGVMLNIVLDYMRRHGIKRKIGVLYMDVEASYKRTARFIERMYLDNLDLIEPYWVCLPMTTTNAVSMYEPFWIFWDPAKKDKWVRPMPEYDFIINKDNHPFDFYRENMTFEEFALLFGGWYGRQYGDKKTACLVGIRADESLNRYHAVSRKDKLSYKDKSYSTRISDNIYNFYPISDWRTEDIWTYNGKYHKSYNSIYDLFYMAGVPLSRMRICEPYGDEQKAGLSLFKVLEPETWIKVVDRVSGANFGNIYCGTKATGARKISLPQGHTWKSYCKFLLRTLPEETRNIYTTKFIKFIRYWNRIGSPVSEEDIIELDPDMVINTHEYSRRGKGDKHVVRFKTIPDVLPGLDNKTDFLSWKRMCMAILKNDITCRTLSFSMTKKQILRQQELIRKYEEML
;
A
#
# COMPACT_ATOMS: atom_id res chain seq x y z
N GLY A 1 12.38 7.13 3.19
CA GLY A 1 13.28 6.58 4.21
C GLY A 1 13.70 5.13 3.97
N GLY A 2 13.06 4.42 3.01
CA GLY A 2 13.40 3.03 2.68
C GLY A 2 14.68 2.91 1.86
N LYS A 3 15.29 1.71 1.88
CA LYS A 3 16.55 1.39 1.19
C LYS A 3 16.49 1.70 -0.32
N ASP A 4 15.39 1.33 -0.96
CA ASP A 4 15.22 1.45 -2.41
C ASP A 4 15.09 2.92 -2.85
N SER A 5 14.27 3.71 -2.17
CA SER A 5 14.13 5.15 -2.44
C SER A 5 15.40 5.93 -2.10
N GLY A 6 16.14 5.52 -1.07
CA GLY A 6 17.43 6.12 -0.71
C GLY A 6 18.47 5.89 -1.79
N VAL A 7 18.59 4.67 -2.31
CA VAL A 7 19.50 4.35 -3.42
C VAL A 7 19.11 5.09 -4.70
N MET A 8 17.82 5.10 -5.03
CA MET A 8 17.30 5.85 -6.19
C MET A 8 17.69 7.32 -6.12
N LEU A 9 17.47 7.97 -4.97
CA LEU A 9 17.83 9.37 -4.77
C LEU A 9 19.37 9.57 -4.92
N ASN A 10 20.18 8.71 -4.31
CA ASN A 10 21.63 8.76 -4.43
C ASN A 10 22.10 8.65 -5.90
N ILE A 11 21.51 7.75 -6.70
CA ILE A 11 21.81 7.61 -8.13
C ILE A 11 21.51 8.91 -8.87
N VAL A 12 20.36 9.52 -8.61
CA VAL A 12 19.95 10.77 -9.27
C VAL A 12 20.88 11.91 -8.89
N LEU A 13 21.18 12.07 -7.62
CA LEU A 13 22.09 13.12 -7.12
C LEU A 13 23.52 12.94 -7.66
N ASP A 14 24.03 11.70 -7.72
CA ASP A 14 25.33 11.42 -8.31
C ASP A 14 25.36 11.76 -9.81
N TYR A 15 24.29 11.42 -10.53
CA TYR A 15 24.16 11.78 -11.94
C TYR A 15 24.19 13.30 -12.11
N MET A 16 23.40 14.03 -11.32
CA MET A 16 23.36 15.49 -11.37
C MET A 16 24.73 16.12 -11.10
N ARG A 17 25.45 15.65 -10.06
CA ARG A 17 26.80 16.13 -9.74
C ARG A 17 27.80 15.86 -10.85
N ARG A 18 27.81 14.66 -11.40
CA ARG A 18 28.72 14.26 -12.51
C ARG A 18 28.51 15.08 -13.77
N HIS A 19 27.27 15.48 -14.04
CA HIS A 19 26.91 16.23 -15.26
C HIS A 19 26.77 17.74 -15.00
N GLY A 20 27.12 18.23 -13.83
CA GLY A 20 27.06 19.65 -13.49
C GLY A 20 25.64 20.24 -13.54
N ILE A 21 24.62 19.42 -13.31
CA ILE A 21 23.20 19.85 -13.33
C ILE A 21 22.92 20.64 -12.07
N LYS A 22 22.68 21.94 -12.22
CA LYS A 22 22.39 22.85 -11.12
C LYS A 22 20.89 23.02 -10.80
N ARG A 23 20.00 22.58 -11.71
CA ARG A 23 18.57 22.63 -11.49
C ARG A 23 18.20 21.68 -10.35
N LYS A 24 17.48 22.18 -9.36
CA LYS A 24 16.98 21.37 -8.25
C LYS A 24 15.84 20.44 -8.71
N ILE A 25 15.71 19.32 -7.99
CA ILE A 25 14.60 18.36 -8.14
C ILE A 25 13.74 18.38 -6.89
N GLY A 26 12.43 18.27 -7.04
CA GLY A 26 11.52 18.12 -5.90
C GLY A 26 11.67 16.74 -5.27
N VAL A 27 11.90 16.68 -3.96
CA VAL A 27 11.95 15.44 -3.19
C VAL A 27 10.82 15.42 -2.18
N LEU A 28 9.80 14.61 -2.46
CA LEU A 28 8.64 14.45 -1.59
C LEU A 28 8.90 13.36 -0.55
N TYR A 29 8.75 13.71 0.71
CA TYR A 29 8.60 12.78 1.81
C TYR A 29 7.30 13.07 2.57
N MET A 30 6.35 12.17 2.46
CA MET A 30 5.14 12.19 3.28
C MET A 30 5.45 11.52 4.61
N ASP A 31 5.49 12.31 5.64
CA ASP A 31 5.84 11.87 6.97
C ASP A 31 4.61 11.38 7.72
N VAL A 32 4.59 10.08 7.99
CA VAL A 32 3.47 9.41 8.67
C VAL A 32 3.58 9.43 10.20
N GLU A 33 4.36 10.35 10.79
CA GLU A 33 4.52 10.50 12.25
C GLU A 33 5.13 9.25 12.92
N ALA A 34 4.44 8.11 12.84
CA ALA A 34 4.83 6.85 13.48
C ALA A 34 5.91 6.12 12.68
N SER A 35 7.16 6.51 12.87
CA SER A 35 8.33 5.89 12.23
C SER A 35 9.47 5.70 13.23
N TYR A 36 10.44 4.83 12.89
CA TYR A 36 11.66 4.67 13.67
C TYR A 36 12.44 6.00 13.74
N LYS A 37 13.00 6.33 14.90
CA LYS A 37 13.86 7.51 15.10
C LYS A 37 15.04 7.51 14.11
N ARG A 38 15.64 6.33 13.85
CA ARG A 38 16.72 6.18 12.87
C ARG A 38 16.28 6.52 11.45
N THR A 39 15.04 6.20 11.09
CA THR A 39 14.47 6.56 9.79
C THR A 39 14.32 8.07 9.65
N ALA A 40 13.77 8.74 10.66
CA ALA A 40 13.64 10.19 10.66
C ALA A 40 15.01 10.88 10.52
N ARG A 41 16.02 10.45 11.30
CA ARG A 41 17.40 10.97 11.23
C ARG A 41 18.07 10.73 9.88
N PHE A 42 17.78 9.59 9.23
CA PHE A 42 18.30 9.32 7.89
C PHE A 42 17.73 10.29 6.87
N ILE A 43 16.42 10.52 6.91
CA ILE A 43 15.74 11.46 6.01
C ILE A 43 16.25 12.88 6.22
N GLU A 44 16.34 13.31 7.48
CA GLU A 44 16.91 14.60 7.87
C GLU A 44 18.27 14.82 7.23
N ARG A 45 19.20 13.86 7.39
CA ARG A 45 20.53 13.92 6.78
C ARG A 45 20.46 13.98 5.26
N MET A 46 19.65 13.11 4.64
CA MET A 46 19.50 13.11 3.19
C MET A 46 19.02 14.44 2.64
N TYR A 47 18.17 15.17 3.38
CA TYR A 47 17.72 16.48 2.99
C TYR A 47 18.82 17.53 3.21
N LEU A 48 19.35 17.62 4.43
CA LEU A 48 20.35 18.64 4.79
C LEU A 48 21.62 18.56 3.95
N ASP A 49 22.11 17.36 3.68
CA ASP A 49 23.33 17.13 2.89
C ASP A 49 23.16 17.42 1.40
N ASN A 50 21.94 17.68 0.91
CA ASN A 50 21.64 17.80 -0.51
C ASN A 50 20.77 19.01 -0.88
N LEU A 51 20.60 20.00 0.01
CA LEU A 51 19.81 21.21 -0.23
C LEU A 51 20.27 22.02 -1.45
N ASP A 52 21.51 21.82 -1.89
CA ASP A 52 22.06 22.38 -3.12
C ASP A 52 21.39 21.84 -4.39
N LEU A 53 20.93 20.60 -4.38
CA LEU A 53 20.35 19.89 -5.55
C LEU A 53 18.88 19.55 -5.40
N ILE A 54 18.32 19.65 -4.20
CA ILE A 54 16.91 19.29 -3.96
C ILE A 54 16.07 20.49 -3.53
N GLU A 55 14.79 20.42 -3.88
CA GLU A 55 13.72 21.20 -3.26
C GLU A 55 13.03 20.25 -2.26
N PRO A 56 13.17 20.51 -0.96
CA PRO A 56 12.64 19.64 0.08
C PRO A 56 11.13 19.83 0.23
N TYR A 57 10.38 18.75 0.05
CA TYR A 57 8.94 18.66 0.39
C TYR A 57 8.78 17.62 1.50
N TRP A 58 9.12 18.02 2.72
CA TRP A 58 8.89 17.18 3.90
C TRP A 58 7.54 17.55 4.50
N VAL A 59 6.54 16.68 4.23
CA VAL A 59 5.14 16.96 4.50
C VAL A 59 4.68 16.26 5.77
N CYS A 60 4.33 17.08 6.78
CA CYS A 60 3.79 16.67 8.07
C CYS A 60 2.32 17.16 8.21
N LEU A 61 1.50 16.88 7.22
CA LEU A 61 0.08 17.27 7.20
C LEU A 61 -0.81 16.19 7.85
N PRO A 62 -1.91 16.59 8.50
CA PRO A 62 -2.94 15.68 8.97
C PRO A 62 -3.57 14.93 7.79
N MET A 63 -3.25 13.66 7.62
CA MET A 63 -3.83 12.82 6.57
C MET A 63 -4.26 11.46 7.12
N THR A 64 -5.24 10.86 6.46
CA THR A 64 -5.85 9.59 6.88
C THR A 64 -5.18 8.41 6.20
N THR A 65 -4.92 7.35 6.95
CA THR A 65 -4.52 6.05 6.43
C THR A 65 -5.19 4.91 7.17
N THR A 66 -5.06 3.68 6.64
CA THR A 66 -5.72 2.50 7.21
C THR A 66 -5.00 2.02 8.47
N ASN A 67 -5.80 1.58 9.45
CA ASN A 67 -5.34 0.94 10.67
C ASN A 67 -5.68 -0.57 10.63
N ALA A 68 -4.70 -1.39 10.32
CA ALA A 68 -4.87 -2.84 10.22
C ALA A 68 -4.74 -3.57 11.58
N VAL A 69 -4.37 -2.86 12.64
CA VAL A 69 -4.18 -3.46 13.98
C VAL A 69 -5.40 -3.31 14.88
N SER A 70 -6.40 -2.51 14.48
CA SER A 70 -7.65 -2.34 15.21
C SER A 70 -8.86 -2.69 14.37
N MET A 71 -9.85 -3.35 15.00
CA MET A 71 -11.18 -3.55 14.42
C MET A 71 -12.15 -2.41 14.80
N TYR A 72 -11.79 -1.61 15.78
CA TYR A 72 -12.62 -0.50 16.30
C TYR A 72 -12.29 0.82 15.62
N GLU A 73 -11.02 1.05 15.30
CA GLU A 73 -10.54 2.25 14.60
C GLU A 73 -9.89 1.81 13.28
N PRO A 74 -10.66 1.60 12.21
CA PRO A 74 -10.14 1.08 10.93
C PRO A 74 -9.27 2.10 10.18
N PHE A 75 -9.28 3.35 10.61
CA PHE A 75 -8.47 4.44 10.08
C PHE A 75 -7.84 5.23 11.22
N TRP A 76 -6.71 5.88 10.95
CA TRP A 76 -6.11 6.84 11.86
C TRP A 76 -5.55 8.04 11.08
N ILE A 77 -5.40 9.15 11.77
CA ILE A 77 -4.87 10.40 11.20
C ILE A 77 -3.50 10.62 11.82
N PHE A 78 -2.45 10.62 10.99
CA PHE A 78 -1.13 11.02 11.44
C PHE A 78 -1.03 12.55 11.47
N TRP A 79 -0.18 13.08 12.33
CA TRP A 79 -0.04 14.50 12.64
C TRP A 79 -1.36 15.19 13.04
N ASP A 80 -2.30 14.43 13.61
CA ASP A 80 -3.58 14.94 14.10
C ASP A 80 -3.35 15.99 15.19
N PRO A 81 -3.73 17.27 14.98
CA PRO A 81 -3.53 18.32 15.98
C PRO A 81 -4.28 18.07 17.29
N ALA A 82 -5.43 17.37 17.22
CA ALA A 82 -6.21 17.03 18.40
C ALA A 82 -5.55 15.98 19.29
N LYS A 83 -4.54 15.25 18.78
CA LYS A 83 -3.78 14.23 19.49
C LYS A 83 -2.28 14.57 19.56
N LYS A 84 -1.93 15.86 19.59
CA LYS A 84 -0.53 16.32 19.57
C LYS A 84 0.29 15.78 20.76
N ASP A 85 -0.33 15.63 21.91
CA ASP A 85 0.26 15.04 23.12
C ASP A 85 0.62 13.56 22.96
N LYS A 86 -0.03 12.86 22.02
CA LYS A 86 0.17 11.45 21.72
C LYS A 86 1.03 11.18 20.48
N TRP A 87 1.54 12.20 19.83
CA TRP A 87 2.40 11.99 18.67
C TRP A 87 3.59 11.09 19.00
N VAL A 88 3.87 10.13 18.14
CA VAL A 88 4.95 9.13 18.34
C VAL A 88 6.31 9.81 18.45
N ARG A 89 6.49 10.91 17.76
CA ARG A 89 7.68 11.77 17.85
C ARG A 89 7.30 13.25 17.64
N PRO A 90 8.16 14.18 18.07
CA PRO A 90 7.94 15.59 17.76
C PRO A 90 8.02 15.83 16.24
N MET A 91 7.31 16.83 15.75
CA MET A 91 7.45 17.32 14.39
C MET A 91 8.82 17.96 14.23
N PRO A 92 9.55 17.72 13.13
CA PRO A 92 10.83 18.39 12.88
C PRO A 92 10.64 19.91 12.75
N GLU A 93 11.67 20.66 13.16
CA GLU A 93 11.64 22.14 13.20
C GLU A 93 12.66 22.72 12.20
N TYR A 94 12.38 22.55 10.89
CA TYR A 94 13.15 23.16 9.81
C TYR A 94 12.24 24.06 8.97
N ASP A 95 12.77 25.12 8.37
CA ASP A 95 12.02 26.07 7.54
C ASP A 95 11.31 25.40 6.36
N PHE A 96 11.81 24.26 5.90
CA PHE A 96 11.22 23.48 4.81
C PHE A 96 10.20 22.42 5.26
N ILE A 97 9.88 22.34 6.55
CA ILE A 97 8.82 21.44 7.02
C ILE A 97 7.46 22.03 6.67
N ILE A 98 6.68 21.24 5.96
CA ILE A 98 5.35 21.61 5.52
C ILE A 98 4.32 20.99 6.45
N ASN A 99 3.56 21.81 7.15
CA ASN A 99 2.56 21.42 8.12
C ASN A 99 1.21 22.10 7.84
N LYS A 100 0.24 21.93 8.75
CA LYS A 100 -1.10 22.49 8.60
C LYS A 100 -1.12 24.02 8.46
N ASP A 101 -0.16 24.71 9.06
CA ASP A 101 -0.15 26.18 9.16
C ASP A 101 0.56 26.88 8.01
N ASN A 102 1.41 26.15 7.26
CA ASN A 102 2.28 26.74 6.22
C ASN A 102 2.23 26.05 4.85
N HIS A 103 1.34 25.07 4.65
CA HIS A 103 1.33 24.30 3.39
C HIS A 103 0.94 25.17 2.18
N PRO A 104 1.63 25.00 1.02
CA PRO A 104 1.35 25.75 -0.20
C PRO A 104 0.33 25.04 -1.12
N PHE A 105 -0.21 23.90 -0.72
CA PHE A 105 -1.00 23.01 -1.58
C PHE A 105 -2.45 23.45 -1.64
N ASP A 106 -2.88 23.96 -2.78
CA ASP A 106 -4.26 24.36 -3.09
C ASP A 106 -5.21 23.16 -3.19
N PHE A 107 -4.69 21.96 -3.47
CA PHE A 107 -5.45 20.71 -3.53
C PHE A 107 -5.65 20.03 -2.17
N TYR A 108 -4.90 20.43 -1.13
CA TYR A 108 -5.00 19.80 0.17
C TYR A 108 -6.34 20.11 0.84
N ARG A 109 -6.93 19.10 1.45
CA ARG A 109 -8.16 19.19 2.23
C ARG A 109 -8.08 18.30 3.46
N GLU A 110 -8.72 18.68 4.53
CA GLU A 110 -8.82 17.85 5.73
C GLU A 110 -9.39 16.46 5.41
N ASN A 111 -8.92 15.45 6.14
CA ASN A 111 -9.27 14.04 5.96
C ASN A 111 -8.92 13.43 4.58
N MET A 112 -8.09 14.12 3.80
CA MET A 112 -7.51 13.54 2.58
C MET A 112 -6.68 12.31 2.95
N THR A 113 -6.70 11.28 2.09
CA THR A 113 -5.79 10.15 2.25
C THR A 113 -4.40 10.49 1.70
N PHE A 114 -3.37 9.85 2.25
CA PHE A 114 -2.01 10.10 1.75
C PHE A 114 -1.83 9.63 0.31
N GLU A 115 -2.61 8.63 -0.14
CA GLU A 115 -2.61 8.18 -1.53
C GLU A 115 -3.18 9.23 -2.48
N GLU A 116 -4.27 9.92 -2.07
CA GLU A 116 -4.81 11.04 -2.85
C GLU A 116 -3.82 12.19 -2.92
N PHE A 117 -3.17 12.53 -1.81
CA PHE A 117 -2.14 13.56 -1.76
C PHE A 117 -0.99 13.26 -2.73
N ALA A 118 -0.41 12.06 -2.65
CA ALA A 118 0.69 11.65 -3.51
C ALA A 118 0.33 11.72 -5.01
N LEU A 119 -0.92 11.41 -5.34
CA LEU A 119 -1.42 11.47 -6.71
C LEU A 119 -1.49 12.89 -7.24
N LEU A 120 -1.99 13.84 -6.43
CA LEU A 120 -2.21 15.23 -6.82
C LEU A 120 -0.93 16.06 -6.78
N PHE A 121 0.01 15.70 -5.92
CA PHE A 121 1.29 16.41 -5.77
C PHE A 121 2.06 16.53 -7.08
N GLY A 122 2.09 15.48 -7.91
CA GLY A 122 2.82 15.50 -9.18
C GLY A 122 2.28 16.55 -10.16
N GLY A 123 0.96 16.74 -10.21
CA GLY A 123 0.30 17.77 -11.01
C GLY A 123 0.59 19.17 -10.46
N TRP A 124 0.38 19.35 -9.16
CA TRP A 124 0.71 20.59 -8.49
C TRP A 124 2.18 21.02 -8.72
N TYR A 125 3.11 20.09 -8.56
CA TYR A 125 4.53 20.35 -8.78
C TYR A 125 4.82 20.77 -10.23
N GLY A 126 4.19 20.12 -11.23
CA GLY A 126 4.33 20.49 -12.64
C GLY A 126 3.90 21.92 -12.95
N ARG A 127 2.82 22.39 -12.29
CA ARG A 127 2.34 23.77 -12.45
C ARG A 127 3.29 24.81 -11.93
N GLN A 128 4.05 24.52 -10.86
CA GLN A 128 5.08 25.44 -10.37
C GLN A 128 6.17 25.75 -11.42
N TYR A 129 6.23 24.95 -12.49
CA TYR A 129 7.19 25.07 -13.59
C TYR A 129 6.54 25.35 -14.95
N GLY A 130 5.34 25.93 -14.96
CA GLY A 130 4.60 26.31 -16.19
C GLY A 130 3.98 25.13 -16.90
N ASP A 131 3.22 24.30 -16.19
CA ASP A 131 2.46 23.15 -16.69
C ASP A 131 3.26 22.13 -17.50
N LYS A 132 4.53 21.97 -17.14
CA LYS A 132 5.41 20.99 -17.76
C LYS A 132 5.07 19.58 -17.32
N LYS A 133 5.38 18.61 -18.17
CA LYS A 133 5.29 17.20 -17.81
C LYS A 133 6.16 16.87 -16.61
N THR A 134 5.57 16.23 -15.62
CA THR A 134 6.24 15.81 -14.38
C THR A 134 6.67 14.35 -14.49
N ALA A 135 7.95 14.10 -14.27
CA ALA A 135 8.51 12.76 -14.10
C ALA A 135 8.64 12.46 -12.61
N CYS A 136 7.79 11.58 -12.10
CA CYS A 136 7.87 11.09 -10.72
C CYS A 136 8.75 9.84 -10.68
N LEU A 137 9.90 9.92 -10.03
CA LEU A 137 10.77 8.75 -9.83
C LEU A 137 10.28 7.95 -8.63
N VAL A 138 9.97 6.69 -8.83
CA VAL A 138 9.43 5.80 -7.79
C VAL A 138 10.35 4.61 -7.59
N GLY A 139 10.88 4.47 -6.37
CA GLY A 139 11.83 3.44 -6.01
C GLY A 139 11.16 2.10 -5.73
N ILE A 140 10.52 1.50 -6.75
CA ILE A 140 9.96 0.15 -6.66
C ILE A 140 10.80 -0.84 -7.46
N ARG A 141 10.84 -2.09 -7.00
CA ARG A 141 11.52 -3.21 -7.66
C ARG A 141 10.53 -4.34 -7.93
N ALA A 142 10.69 -5.00 -9.07
CA ALA A 142 9.79 -6.06 -9.51
C ALA A 142 9.84 -7.30 -8.58
N ASP A 143 10.97 -7.56 -7.93
CA ASP A 143 11.16 -8.72 -7.05
C ASP A 143 10.53 -8.56 -5.65
N GLU A 144 10.07 -7.36 -5.27
CA GLU A 144 9.52 -7.13 -3.94
C GLU A 144 8.13 -7.73 -3.72
N SER A 145 7.30 -7.73 -4.76
CA SER A 145 5.95 -8.31 -4.71
C SER A 145 5.33 -8.45 -6.09
N LEU A 146 4.38 -9.37 -6.22
CA LEU A 146 3.61 -9.58 -7.45
C LEU A 146 2.92 -8.29 -7.93
N ASN A 147 2.40 -7.47 -7.02
CA ASN A 147 1.77 -6.19 -7.37
C ASN A 147 2.77 -5.22 -7.99
N ARG A 148 4.00 -5.15 -7.45
CA ARG A 148 5.06 -4.29 -8.00
C ARG A 148 5.57 -4.82 -9.33
N TYR A 149 5.72 -6.15 -9.46
CA TYR A 149 6.02 -6.79 -10.72
C TYR A 149 4.97 -6.42 -11.79
N HIS A 150 3.68 -6.52 -11.47
CA HIS A 150 2.61 -6.14 -12.40
C HIS A 150 2.62 -4.65 -12.74
N ALA A 151 2.93 -3.77 -11.80
CA ALA A 151 3.02 -2.32 -12.07
C ALA A 151 4.08 -1.99 -13.12
N VAL A 152 5.17 -2.77 -13.16
CA VAL A 152 6.26 -2.59 -14.13
C VAL A 152 6.00 -3.37 -15.42
N SER A 153 5.56 -4.64 -15.35
CA SER A 153 5.53 -5.59 -16.47
C SER A 153 4.25 -5.57 -17.31
N ARG A 154 3.17 -4.89 -16.89
CA ARG A 154 1.92 -4.83 -17.66
C ARG A 154 2.15 -4.23 -19.04
N LYS A 155 1.76 -4.97 -20.09
CA LYS A 155 1.90 -4.55 -21.49
C LYS A 155 0.82 -3.57 -21.95
N ASP A 156 -0.35 -3.58 -21.28
CA ASP A 156 -1.53 -2.76 -21.61
C ASP A 156 -1.56 -1.41 -20.89
N LYS A 157 -0.49 -1.05 -20.18
CA LYS A 157 -0.38 0.25 -19.52
C LYS A 157 0.04 1.35 -20.49
N LEU A 158 -0.55 2.52 -20.34
CA LEU A 158 -0.04 3.71 -21.01
C LEU A 158 1.32 4.09 -20.39
N SER A 159 2.30 4.37 -21.25
CA SER A 159 3.67 4.66 -20.83
C SER A 159 4.22 5.88 -21.57
N TYR A 160 5.34 6.42 -21.06
CA TYR A 160 6.03 7.51 -21.74
C TYR A 160 6.85 6.96 -22.91
N LYS A 161 6.47 7.35 -24.15
CA LYS A 161 7.17 6.91 -25.39
C LYS A 161 7.38 5.40 -25.42
N ASP A 162 6.38 4.62 -25.03
CA ASP A 162 6.37 3.14 -25.00
C ASP A 162 7.48 2.50 -24.14
N LYS A 163 8.04 3.24 -23.19
CA LYS A 163 9.05 2.73 -22.26
C LYS A 163 8.43 1.93 -21.13
N SER A 164 8.72 0.63 -21.06
CA SER A 164 8.15 -0.32 -20.09
C SER A 164 8.42 0.06 -18.61
N TYR A 165 9.51 0.75 -18.33
CA TYR A 165 9.88 1.26 -17.01
C TYR A 165 9.15 2.56 -16.62
N SER A 166 8.09 2.91 -17.33
CA SER A 166 7.25 4.07 -17.02
C SER A 166 5.77 3.74 -17.03
N THR A 167 4.96 4.56 -16.36
CA THR A 167 3.49 4.47 -16.38
C THR A 167 2.93 5.88 -16.40
N ARG A 168 2.01 6.16 -17.35
CA ARG A 168 1.27 7.42 -17.40
C ARG A 168 0.20 7.42 -16.30
N ILE A 169 0.22 8.40 -15.45
CA ILE A 169 -0.75 8.60 -14.36
C ILE A 169 -1.87 9.54 -14.82
N SER A 170 -1.49 10.65 -15.44
CA SER A 170 -2.38 11.60 -16.13
C SER A 170 -1.70 12.14 -17.38
N ASP A 171 -2.28 13.12 -18.05
CA ASP A 171 -1.75 13.66 -19.29
C ASP A 171 -0.34 14.25 -19.13
N ASN A 172 -0.08 14.83 -17.98
CA ASN A 172 1.19 15.49 -17.68
C ASN A 172 2.02 14.80 -16.59
N ILE A 173 1.56 13.67 -16.02
CA ILE A 173 2.25 12.99 -14.92
C ILE A 173 2.64 11.57 -15.34
N TYR A 174 3.91 11.25 -15.18
CA TYR A 174 4.47 9.94 -15.49
C TYR A 174 5.29 9.43 -14.31
N ASN A 175 5.01 8.20 -13.88
CA ASN A 175 5.88 7.47 -12.96
C ASN A 175 6.98 6.77 -13.76
N PHE A 176 8.21 6.86 -13.27
CA PHE A 176 9.38 6.14 -13.79
C PHE A 176 9.95 5.25 -12.69
N TYR A 177 10.43 4.08 -13.07
CA TYR A 177 10.93 3.05 -12.17
C TYR A 177 12.41 2.72 -12.44
N PRO A 178 13.36 3.60 -12.07
CA PRO A 178 14.77 3.49 -12.47
C PRO A 178 15.48 2.23 -11.99
N ILE A 179 15.02 1.63 -10.89
CA ILE A 179 15.59 0.46 -10.26
C ILE A 179 14.65 -0.75 -10.29
N SER A 180 13.71 -0.78 -11.25
CA SER A 180 12.65 -1.81 -11.29
C SER A 180 13.18 -3.23 -11.53
N ASP A 181 14.30 -3.38 -12.16
CA ASP A 181 15.01 -4.65 -12.48
C ASP A 181 16.05 -5.05 -11.42
N TRP A 182 16.30 -4.20 -10.43
CA TRP A 182 17.26 -4.48 -9.37
C TRP A 182 16.74 -5.51 -8.37
N ARG A 183 17.65 -6.34 -7.86
CA ARG A 183 17.41 -7.26 -6.74
C ARG A 183 17.76 -6.58 -5.41
N THR A 184 17.39 -7.23 -4.32
CA THR A 184 17.72 -6.73 -2.97
C THR A 184 19.22 -6.62 -2.76
N GLU A 185 19.99 -7.58 -3.31
CA GLU A 185 21.45 -7.63 -3.23
C GLU A 185 22.09 -6.45 -3.97
N ASP A 186 21.52 -6.03 -5.10
CA ASP A 186 22.05 -4.89 -5.89
C ASP A 186 21.97 -3.58 -5.10
N ILE A 187 20.91 -3.40 -4.32
CA ILE A 187 20.73 -2.23 -3.42
C ILE A 187 21.88 -2.16 -2.41
N TRP A 188 22.22 -3.27 -1.77
CA TRP A 188 23.28 -3.31 -0.77
C TRP A 188 24.67 -3.26 -1.40
N THR A 189 24.86 -3.90 -2.54
CA THR A 189 26.10 -3.82 -3.32
C THR A 189 26.39 -2.39 -3.75
N TYR A 190 25.36 -1.66 -4.24
CA TYR A 190 25.52 -0.26 -4.60
C TYR A 190 25.93 0.59 -3.40
N ASN A 191 25.25 0.47 -2.26
CA ASN A 191 25.56 1.22 -1.06
C ASN A 191 26.99 0.93 -0.58
N GLY A 192 27.39 -0.32 -0.53
CA GLY A 192 28.75 -0.71 -0.11
C GLY A 192 29.83 -0.26 -1.09
N LYS A 193 29.64 -0.53 -2.39
CA LYS A 193 30.62 -0.20 -3.45
C LYS A 193 30.88 1.31 -3.56
N TYR A 194 29.85 2.13 -3.40
CA TYR A 194 29.94 3.58 -3.59
C TYR A 194 29.90 4.36 -2.26
N HIS A 195 30.05 3.64 -1.13
CA HIS A 195 30.04 4.23 0.22
C HIS A 195 28.87 5.19 0.48
N LYS A 196 27.67 4.79 0.05
CA LYS A 196 26.48 5.63 0.16
C LYS A 196 25.86 5.58 1.55
N SER A 197 25.37 6.74 1.98
CA SER A 197 24.56 6.82 3.20
C SER A 197 23.27 6.06 3.01
N TYR A 198 22.92 5.23 4.01
CA TYR A 198 21.66 4.50 4.08
C TYR A 198 21.08 4.55 5.48
N ASN A 199 19.83 4.15 5.62
CA ASN A 199 19.14 4.16 6.90
C ASN A 199 19.67 3.04 7.81
N SER A 200 20.32 3.43 8.91
CA SER A 200 20.96 2.49 9.86
C SER A 200 19.96 1.60 10.63
N ILE A 201 18.65 1.79 10.47
CA ILE A 201 17.66 0.82 10.99
C ILE A 201 17.82 -0.56 10.36
N TYR A 202 18.33 -0.63 9.13
CA TYR A 202 18.56 -1.90 8.43
C TYR A 202 19.66 -2.74 9.10
N ASP A 203 20.64 -2.11 9.72
CA ASP A 203 21.66 -2.81 10.51
C ASP A 203 21.01 -3.49 11.72
N LEU A 204 20.08 -2.79 12.38
CA LEU A 204 19.35 -3.36 13.50
C LEU A 204 18.42 -4.50 13.06
N PHE A 205 17.76 -4.38 11.91
CA PHE A 205 16.98 -5.49 11.35
C PHE A 205 17.86 -6.71 11.10
N TYR A 206 19.05 -6.50 10.53
CA TYR A 206 20.00 -7.58 10.27
C TYR A 206 20.46 -8.26 11.57
N MET A 207 20.85 -7.47 12.58
CA MET A 207 21.25 -7.95 13.90
C MET A 207 20.10 -8.67 14.63
N ALA A 208 18.85 -8.27 14.37
CA ALA A 208 17.67 -8.95 14.89
C ALA A 208 17.28 -10.21 14.09
N GLY A 209 18.09 -10.64 13.11
CA GLY A 209 17.86 -11.85 12.33
C GLY A 209 16.75 -11.72 11.27
N VAL A 210 16.35 -10.49 10.89
CA VAL A 210 15.34 -10.29 9.84
C VAL A 210 15.98 -10.60 8.48
N PRO A 211 15.43 -11.50 7.66
CA PRO A 211 15.94 -11.77 6.32
C PRO A 211 15.93 -10.51 5.43
N LEU A 212 16.96 -10.32 4.59
CA LEU A 212 17.12 -9.13 3.72
C LEU A 212 15.87 -8.83 2.89
N SER A 213 15.20 -9.86 2.35
CA SER A 213 13.98 -9.73 1.55
C SER A 213 12.77 -9.24 2.36
N ARG A 214 12.79 -9.39 3.68
CA ARG A 214 11.72 -8.97 4.61
C ARG A 214 12.01 -7.66 5.33
N MET A 215 13.18 -7.07 5.15
CA MET A 215 13.52 -5.78 5.74
C MET A 215 12.77 -4.67 5.02
N ARG A 216 11.66 -4.23 5.62
CA ARG A 216 10.81 -3.15 5.12
C ARG A 216 10.60 -2.10 6.19
N ILE A 217 10.53 -0.86 5.76
CA ILE A 217 10.14 0.27 6.60
C ILE A 217 8.78 0.73 6.08
N CYS A 218 7.78 0.57 6.91
CA CYS A 218 6.42 1.00 6.66
C CYS A 218 5.88 1.69 7.92
N GLU A 219 4.76 2.31 7.80
CA GLU A 219 3.95 2.81 8.91
C GLU A 219 3.51 1.60 9.78
N PRO A 220 3.62 1.68 11.12
CA PRO A 220 3.50 0.50 12.01
C PRO A 220 2.10 -0.11 12.04
N TYR A 221 1.06 0.63 11.72
CA TYR A 221 -0.33 0.18 11.81
C TYR A 221 -0.87 -0.35 10.49
N GLY A 222 -0.12 -0.26 9.41
CA GLY A 222 -0.49 -0.75 8.09
C GLY A 222 -0.46 -2.26 7.94
N ASP A 223 -1.21 -2.78 6.98
CA ASP A 223 -1.30 -4.21 6.68
C ASP A 223 0.06 -4.87 6.42
N GLU A 224 0.97 -4.14 5.78
CA GLU A 224 2.28 -4.66 5.42
C GLU A 224 3.25 -4.74 6.61
N GLN A 225 3.04 -3.92 7.64
CA GLN A 225 3.93 -3.83 8.80
C GLN A 225 3.42 -4.57 10.03
N LYS A 226 2.15 -4.95 10.10
CA LYS A 226 1.60 -5.61 11.30
C LYS A 226 2.38 -6.85 11.73
N ALA A 227 2.97 -7.59 10.79
CA ALA A 227 3.84 -8.73 11.09
C ALA A 227 5.21 -8.33 11.68
N GLY A 228 5.65 -7.09 11.43
CA GLY A 228 6.90 -6.52 11.93
C GLY A 228 6.70 -5.55 13.10
N LEU A 229 5.47 -5.38 13.59
CA LEU A 229 5.18 -4.43 14.67
C LEU A 229 5.98 -4.72 15.94
N SER A 230 6.22 -6.01 16.25
CA SER A 230 7.06 -6.44 17.37
C SER A 230 8.52 -5.95 17.27
N LEU A 231 9.00 -5.64 16.08
CA LEU A 231 10.36 -5.14 15.89
C LEU A 231 10.54 -3.75 16.50
N PHE A 232 9.51 -2.90 16.54
CA PHE A 232 9.58 -1.62 17.25
C PHE A 232 9.92 -1.83 18.72
N LYS A 233 9.30 -2.83 19.38
CA LYS A 233 9.59 -3.18 20.77
C LYS A 233 11.04 -3.61 21.00
N VAL A 234 11.61 -4.36 20.06
CA VAL A 234 12.96 -4.90 20.16
C VAL A 234 14.01 -3.85 19.81
N LEU A 235 13.77 -3.08 18.74
CA LEU A 235 14.77 -2.18 18.16
C LEU A 235 14.74 -0.77 18.76
N GLU A 236 13.56 -0.27 19.10
CA GLU A 236 13.36 1.07 19.67
C GLU A 236 12.26 1.04 20.76
N PRO A 237 12.54 0.52 21.99
CA PRO A 237 11.53 0.37 23.04
C PRO A 237 10.81 1.68 23.41
N GLU A 238 11.52 2.81 23.41
CA GLU A 238 10.92 4.11 23.71
C GLU A 238 9.92 4.55 22.64
N THR A 239 10.23 4.30 21.36
CA THR A 239 9.30 4.54 20.23
C THR A 239 8.10 3.61 20.35
N TRP A 240 8.34 2.35 20.76
CA TRP A 240 7.28 1.37 20.93
C TRP A 240 6.20 1.81 21.93
N ILE A 241 6.59 2.36 23.09
CA ILE A 241 5.63 2.85 24.10
C ILE A 241 4.67 3.86 23.48
N LYS A 242 5.19 4.80 22.70
CA LYS A 242 4.39 5.82 22.02
C LYS A 242 3.54 5.24 20.89
N VAL A 243 4.06 4.28 20.13
CA VAL A 243 3.31 3.57 19.08
C VAL A 243 2.09 2.85 19.66
N VAL A 244 2.24 2.24 20.85
CA VAL A 244 1.12 1.55 21.51
C VAL A 244 0.05 2.52 22.01
N ASP A 245 0.45 3.68 22.53
CA ASP A 245 -0.49 4.68 23.05
C ASP A 245 -1.19 5.49 21.95
N ARG A 246 -0.57 5.57 20.77
CA ARG A 246 -1.04 6.43 19.67
C ARG A 246 -2.32 5.94 19.01
N VAL A 247 -2.46 4.64 18.84
CA VAL A 247 -3.56 4.01 18.09
C VAL A 247 -4.09 2.80 18.85
N SER A 248 -5.42 2.75 19.03
CA SER A 248 -6.08 1.59 19.64
C SER A 248 -5.78 0.29 18.89
N GLY A 249 -5.47 -0.77 19.64
CA GLY A 249 -5.21 -2.08 19.10
C GLY A 249 -3.74 -2.39 18.79
N ALA A 250 -2.83 -1.42 18.84
CA ALA A 250 -1.42 -1.64 18.53
C ALA A 250 -0.78 -2.69 19.47
N ASN A 251 -1.07 -2.67 20.78
CA ASN A 251 -0.57 -3.68 21.70
C ASN A 251 -1.16 -5.07 21.42
N PHE A 252 -2.45 -5.15 21.11
CA PHE A 252 -3.10 -6.40 20.70
C PHE A 252 -2.47 -6.94 19.41
N GLY A 253 -2.27 -6.07 18.42
CA GLY A 253 -1.59 -6.40 17.18
C GLY A 253 -0.19 -6.98 17.43
N ASN A 254 0.58 -6.39 18.36
CA ASN A 254 1.91 -6.91 18.72
C ASN A 254 1.86 -8.29 19.38
N ILE A 255 0.97 -8.49 20.35
CA ILE A 255 0.88 -9.76 21.09
C ILE A 255 0.43 -10.91 20.18
N TYR A 256 -0.51 -10.63 19.29
CA TYR A 256 -1.18 -11.63 18.47
C TYR A 256 -0.74 -11.62 16.99
N CYS A 257 0.18 -10.71 16.59
CA CYS A 257 0.71 -10.72 15.22
C CYS A 257 1.43 -12.04 14.96
N GLY A 258 1.08 -12.84 14.08
CA GLY A 258 1.61 -14.20 13.88
C GLY A 258 0.79 -15.30 14.52
N THR A 259 -0.25 -14.99 15.27
CA THR A 259 -1.21 -15.96 15.80
C THR A 259 -2.45 -16.07 14.90
N LYS A 260 -3.35 -17.01 15.21
CA LYS A 260 -4.65 -17.15 14.55
C LYS A 260 -5.52 -15.90 14.69
N ALA A 261 -5.37 -15.15 15.78
CA ALA A 261 -6.16 -13.94 16.06
C ALA A 261 -5.90 -12.80 15.06
N THR A 262 -4.71 -12.74 14.46
CA THR A 262 -4.35 -11.73 13.43
C THR A 262 -4.31 -12.32 12.01
N GLY A 263 -4.73 -13.57 11.84
CA GLY A 263 -4.81 -14.23 10.53
C GLY A 263 -3.47 -14.66 9.92
N ALA A 264 -2.38 -14.67 10.69
CA ALA A 264 -1.06 -15.00 10.19
C ALA A 264 -0.78 -16.51 10.03
N ARG A 265 -1.66 -17.40 10.56
CA ARG A 265 -1.51 -18.86 10.48
C ARG A 265 -2.74 -19.52 9.87
N LYS A 266 -2.61 -20.83 9.52
CA LYS A 266 -3.71 -21.64 9.03
C LYS A 266 -4.97 -21.48 9.88
N ILE A 267 -5.95 -20.78 9.35
CA ILE A 267 -7.24 -20.57 9.99
C ILE A 267 -8.08 -21.81 9.71
N SER A 268 -8.54 -22.47 10.76
CA SER A 268 -9.49 -23.58 10.67
C SER A 268 -10.89 -23.10 11.04
N LEU A 269 -11.88 -23.66 10.38
CA LEU A 269 -13.28 -23.42 10.71
C LEU A 269 -13.58 -23.97 12.12
N PRO A 270 -14.21 -23.19 13.02
CA PRO A 270 -14.64 -23.71 14.32
C PRO A 270 -15.66 -24.84 14.19
N GLN A 271 -15.63 -25.78 15.11
CA GLN A 271 -16.58 -26.90 15.14
C GLN A 271 -18.03 -26.40 15.19
N GLY A 272 -18.91 -27.02 14.44
CA GLY A 272 -20.33 -26.63 14.38
C GLY A 272 -20.66 -25.47 13.45
N HIS A 273 -19.67 -24.89 12.74
CA HIS A 273 -19.89 -23.83 11.77
C HIS A 273 -19.65 -24.28 10.32
N THR A 274 -20.40 -23.69 9.39
CA THR A 274 -20.01 -23.52 7.99
C THR A 274 -19.31 -22.17 7.85
N TRP A 275 -18.55 -21.95 6.77
CA TRP A 275 -17.93 -20.64 6.53
C TRP A 275 -18.98 -19.54 6.40
N LYS A 276 -20.15 -19.85 5.83
CA LYS A 276 -21.30 -18.95 5.78
C LYS A 276 -21.78 -18.53 7.16
N SER A 277 -22.04 -19.52 8.05
CA SER A 277 -22.52 -19.24 9.40
C SER A 277 -21.48 -18.50 10.22
N TYR A 278 -20.21 -18.88 10.09
CA TYR A 278 -19.10 -18.22 10.79
C TYR A 278 -18.86 -16.80 10.30
N CYS A 279 -18.89 -16.56 8.99
CA CYS A 279 -18.81 -15.20 8.44
C CYS A 279 -19.91 -14.28 8.95
N LYS A 280 -21.16 -14.77 8.99
CA LYS A 280 -22.29 -14.03 9.55
C LYS A 280 -22.13 -13.76 11.05
N PHE A 281 -21.62 -14.73 11.80
CA PHE A 281 -21.31 -14.57 13.22
C PHE A 281 -20.27 -13.46 13.41
N LEU A 282 -19.13 -13.53 12.70
CA LEU A 282 -18.09 -12.52 12.77
C LEU A 282 -18.60 -11.11 12.43
N LEU A 283 -19.41 -10.97 11.37
CA LEU A 283 -19.99 -9.68 11.03
C LEU A 283 -20.85 -9.10 12.16
N ARG A 284 -21.58 -9.95 12.92
CA ARG A 284 -22.41 -9.50 14.06
C ARG A 284 -21.58 -9.06 15.26
N THR A 285 -20.39 -9.62 15.44
CA THR A 285 -19.49 -9.27 16.55
C THR A 285 -18.65 -8.02 16.29
N LEU A 286 -18.57 -7.56 15.02
CA LEU A 286 -17.84 -6.36 14.66
C LEU A 286 -18.58 -5.09 15.11
N PRO A 287 -17.84 -4.02 15.47
CA PRO A 287 -18.39 -2.68 15.61
C PRO A 287 -19.15 -2.25 14.36
N GLU A 288 -20.17 -1.41 14.55
CA GLU A 288 -21.10 -1.04 13.47
C GLU A 288 -20.40 -0.45 12.24
N GLU A 289 -19.49 0.49 12.44
CA GLU A 289 -18.73 1.12 11.34
C GLU A 289 -17.95 0.08 10.54
N THR A 290 -17.17 -0.75 11.21
CA THR A 290 -16.36 -1.80 10.59
C THR A 290 -17.23 -2.83 9.88
N ARG A 291 -18.35 -3.23 10.51
CA ARG A 291 -19.35 -4.13 9.91
C ARG A 291 -19.93 -3.55 8.63
N ASN A 292 -20.28 -2.27 8.61
CA ASN A 292 -20.83 -1.59 7.45
C ASN A 292 -19.83 -1.54 6.29
N ILE A 293 -18.54 -1.31 6.58
CA ILE A 293 -17.48 -1.35 5.57
C ILE A 293 -17.37 -2.74 4.92
N TYR A 294 -17.24 -3.81 5.73
CA TYR A 294 -17.18 -5.17 5.20
C TYR A 294 -18.43 -5.57 4.43
N THR A 295 -19.63 -5.28 4.99
CA THR A 295 -20.90 -5.62 4.34
C THR A 295 -21.02 -4.95 2.98
N THR A 296 -20.68 -3.66 2.89
CA THR A 296 -20.71 -2.92 1.62
C THR A 296 -19.76 -3.53 0.59
N LYS A 297 -18.56 -3.92 1.00
CA LYS A 297 -17.58 -4.55 0.12
C LYS A 297 -17.99 -5.95 -0.29
N PHE A 298 -18.54 -6.75 0.61
CA PHE A 298 -19.02 -8.10 0.30
C PHE A 298 -20.19 -8.07 -0.69
N ILE A 299 -21.15 -7.15 -0.53
CA ILE A 299 -22.23 -6.96 -1.51
C ILE A 299 -21.67 -6.63 -2.90
N LYS A 300 -20.67 -5.74 -2.99
CA LYS A 300 -20.01 -5.41 -4.26
C LYS A 300 -19.27 -6.62 -4.85
N PHE A 301 -18.59 -7.39 -4.02
CA PHE A 301 -17.88 -8.62 -4.41
C PHE A 301 -18.83 -9.67 -4.98
N ILE A 302 -19.93 -9.92 -4.28
CA ILE A 302 -20.97 -10.88 -4.71
C ILE A 302 -21.59 -10.42 -6.05
N ARG A 303 -22.02 -9.15 -6.15
CA ARG A 303 -22.60 -8.62 -7.39
C ARG A 303 -21.65 -8.68 -8.57
N TYR A 304 -20.38 -8.44 -8.34
CA TYR A 304 -19.36 -8.53 -9.37
C TYR A 304 -19.23 -9.94 -9.94
N TRP A 305 -19.05 -10.95 -9.07
CA TRP A 305 -18.89 -12.34 -9.53
C TRP A 305 -20.17 -12.93 -10.09
N ASN A 306 -21.33 -12.60 -9.57
CA ASN A 306 -22.60 -13.00 -10.15
C ASN A 306 -22.81 -12.46 -11.57
N ARG A 307 -22.29 -11.28 -11.86
CA ARG A 307 -22.39 -10.67 -13.20
C ARG A 307 -21.37 -11.24 -14.18
N ILE A 308 -20.10 -11.36 -13.75
CA ILE A 308 -19.00 -11.74 -14.66
C ILE A 308 -18.83 -13.24 -14.75
N GLY A 309 -19.10 -13.98 -13.67
CA GLY A 309 -18.79 -15.38 -13.52
C GLY A 309 -17.30 -15.63 -13.24
N SER A 310 -17.01 -16.85 -12.81
CA SER A 310 -15.66 -17.31 -12.46
C SER A 310 -15.06 -18.10 -13.63
N PRO A 311 -13.76 -17.88 -13.96
CA PRO A 311 -13.08 -18.64 -15.01
C PRO A 311 -12.68 -20.02 -14.48
N VAL A 312 -13.25 -21.09 -15.01
CA VAL A 312 -13.02 -22.47 -14.58
C VAL A 312 -12.54 -23.30 -15.77
N SER A 313 -11.51 -24.13 -15.59
CA SER A 313 -11.07 -25.10 -16.61
C SER A 313 -12.07 -26.22 -16.75
N GLU A 314 -12.11 -26.92 -17.88
CA GLU A 314 -13.01 -28.06 -18.09
C GLU A 314 -12.79 -29.15 -17.05
N GLU A 315 -11.56 -29.45 -16.68
CA GLU A 315 -11.20 -30.42 -15.65
C GLU A 315 -11.79 -30.04 -14.29
N ASP A 316 -11.65 -28.75 -13.89
CA ASP A 316 -12.21 -28.24 -12.63
C ASP A 316 -13.76 -28.20 -12.66
N ILE A 317 -14.41 -28.06 -13.83
CA ILE A 317 -15.87 -28.02 -13.95
C ILE A 317 -16.46 -29.42 -13.61
N ILE A 318 -15.80 -30.49 -14.02
CA ILE A 318 -16.23 -31.86 -13.77
C ILE A 318 -16.25 -32.15 -12.26
N GLU A 319 -15.36 -31.54 -11.49
CA GLU A 319 -15.32 -31.70 -10.04
C GLU A 319 -16.37 -30.86 -9.30
N LEU A 320 -17.02 -29.89 -9.98
CA LEU A 320 -18.03 -29.02 -9.36
C LEU A 320 -19.41 -29.73 -9.41
N ASP A 321 -20.14 -29.63 -8.31
CA ASP A 321 -21.52 -30.11 -8.23
C ASP A 321 -22.39 -29.37 -9.27
N PRO A 322 -23.02 -30.09 -10.24
CA PRO A 322 -23.86 -29.46 -11.27
C PRO A 322 -25.05 -28.69 -10.70
N ASP A 323 -25.53 -29.06 -9.50
CA ASP A 323 -26.63 -28.35 -8.85
C ASP A 323 -26.19 -26.99 -8.26
N MET A 324 -24.89 -26.78 -8.05
CA MET A 324 -24.34 -25.53 -7.52
C MET A 324 -23.94 -24.53 -8.59
N VAL A 325 -23.71 -24.98 -9.83
CA VAL A 325 -23.13 -24.14 -10.88
C VAL A 325 -23.99 -24.06 -12.15
N ILE A 326 -23.83 -22.93 -12.85
CA ILE A 326 -24.33 -22.76 -14.22
C ILE A 326 -23.09 -22.58 -15.11
N ASN A 327 -22.78 -23.57 -15.94
CA ASN A 327 -21.79 -23.41 -16.98
C ASN A 327 -22.44 -22.61 -18.13
N THR A 328 -21.86 -21.44 -18.47
CA THR A 328 -22.39 -20.62 -19.55
C THR A 328 -21.92 -21.07 -20.91
N HIS A 329 -20.97 -22.02 -20.99
CA HIS A 329 -20.28 -22.45 -22.22
C HIS A 329 -19.57 -21.30 -22.97
N GLU A 330 -19.49 -20.10 -22.36
CA GLU A 330 -18.74 -18.96 -22.88
C GLU A 330 -17.29 -19.04 -22.41
N TYR A 331 -16.35 -18.73 -23.30
CA TYR A 331 -14.94 -18.64 -22.93
C TYR A 331 -14.66 -17.37 -22.11
N SER A 332 -13.90 -17.54 -21.05
CA SER A 332 -13.52 -16.42 -20.19
C SER A 332 -12.50 -15.52 -20.88
N ARG A 333 -12.79 -14.23 -20.90
CA ARG A 333 -11.81 -13.19 -21.32
C ARG A 333 -10.69 -12.99 -20.30
N ARG A 334 -10.76 -13.67 -19.15
CA ARG A 334 -9.80 -13.60 -18.06
C ARG A 334 -9.00 -14.88 -17.99
N GLY A 335 -7.69 -14.76 -18.05
CA GLY A 335 -6.76 -15.87 -17.96
C GLY A 335 -6.31 -16.38 -19.33
N LYS A 336 -5.15 -17.04 -19.32
CA LYS A 336 -4.64 -17.78 -20.50
C LYS A 336 -5.26 -19.17 -20.50
N GLY A 337 -5.73 -19.62 -21.64
CA GLY A 337 -6.24 -20.98 -21.85
C GLY A 337 -7.77 -21.08 -21.95
N ASP A 338 -8.24 -22.28 -22.21
CA ASP A 338 -9.64 -22.65 -22.49
C ASP A 338 -10.47 -22.75 -21.20
N LYS A 339 -10.69 -21.59 -20.55
CA LYS A 339 -11.51 -21.53 -19.34
C LYS A 339 -12.90 -21.06 -19.67
N HIS A 340 -13.89 -21.81 -19.19
CA HIS A 340 -15.28 -21.44 -19.30
C HIS A 340 -15.74 -20.53 -18.19
N VAL A 341 -16.74 -19.69 -18.47
CA VAL A 341 -17.39 -18.85 -17.47
C VAL A 341 -18.44 -19.68 -16.72
N VAL A 342 -18.23 -19.81 -15.42
CA VAL A 342 -19.16 -20.50 -14.51
C VAL A 342 -19.78 -19.49 -13.56
N ARG A 343 -21.10 -19.58 -13.36
CA ARG A 343 -21.84 -18.81 -12.34
C ARG A 343 -22.38 -19.75 -11.27
N PHE A 344 -22.29 -19.32 -10.02
CA PHE A 344 -22.82 -20.09 -8.91
C PHE A 344 -24.30 -19.72 -8.66
N LYS A 345 -25.21 -20.72 -8.59
CA LYS A 345 -26.60 -20.52 -8.22
C LYS A 345 -26.76 -19.99 -6.79
N THR A 346 -25.87 -20.47 -5.91
CA THR A 346 -25.73 -19.97 -4.53
C THR A 346 -24.25 -19.75 -4.24
N ILE A 347 -23.93 -18.86 -3.28
CA ILE A 347 -22.53 -18.62 -2.89
C ILE A 347 -21.99 -19.91 -2.23
N PRO A 348 -20.97 -20.57 -2.80
CA PRO A 348 -20.38 -21.76 -2.22
C PRO A 348 -19.72 -21.47 -0.88
N ASP A 349 -19.78 -22.41 0.04
CA ASP A 349 -19.14 -22.30 1.34
C ASP A 349 -17.62 -22.34 1.19
N VAL A 350 -17.14 -23.30 0.46
CA VAL A 350 -15.73 -23.55 0.11
C VAL A 350 -15.68 -24.18 -1.29
N LEU A 351 -14.59 -23.98 -1.98
CA LEU A 351 -14.33 -24.62 -3.29
C LEU A 351 -13.02 -25.41 -3.18
N PRO A 352 -13.08 -26.73 -2.91
CA PRO A 352 -11.89 -27.56 -2.80
C PRO A 352 -11.03 -27.45 -4.07
N GLY A 353 -9.71 -27.39 -3.91
CA GLY A 353 -8.79 -27.19 -5.03
C GLY A 353 -8.74 -25.79 -5.64
N LEU A 354 -9.82 -25.00 -5.54
CA LEU A 354 -9.94 -23.65 -6.12
C LEU A 354 -9.83 -22.52 -5.10
N ASP A 355 -9.84 -22.81 -3.80
CA ASP A 355 -9.87 -21.82 -2.71
C ASP A 355 -8.67 -20.86 -2.70
N ASN A 356 -7.55 -21.27 -3.27
CA ASN A 356 -6.34 -20.45 -3.36
C ASN A 356 -6.30 -19.54 -4.60
N LYS A 357 -7.26 -19.73 -5.53
CA LYS A 357 -7.36 -18.89 -6.73
C LYS A 357 -8.14 -17.62 -6.40
N THR A 358 -7.72 -16.49 -6.95
CA THR A 358 -8.27 -15.17 -6.64
C THR A 358 -9.59 -14.86 -7.34
N ASP A 359 -9.97 -15.68 -8.32
CA ASP A 359 -11.06 -15.40 -9.26
C ASP A 359 -12.38 -16.12 -8.93
N PHE A 360 -12.61 -16.41 -7.64
CA PHE A 360 -13.80 -17.14 -7.19
C PHE A 360 -14.55 -16.46 -6.06
N LEU A 361 -15.87 -16.65 -6.06
CA LEU A 361 -16.77 -16.25 -4.97
C LEU A 361 -16.92 -17.42 -3.98
N SER A 362 -16.59 -17.21 -2.70
CA SER A 362 -16.94 -18.16 -1.62
C SER A 362 -17.08 -17.47 -0.26
N TRP A 363 -17.85 -18.07 0.63
CA TRP A 363 -17.99 -17.59 2.02
C TRP A 363 -16.65 -17.65 2.77
N LYS A 364 -15.85 -18.70 2.53
CA LYS A 364 -14.50 -18.82 3.11
C LYS A 364 -13.65 -17.59 2.80
N ARG A 365 -13.62 -17.11 1.57
CA ARG A 365 -12.84 -15.93 1.19
C ARG A 365 -13.30 -14.67 1.91
N MET A 366 -14.62 -14.45 2.00
CA MET A 366 -15.17 -13.30 2.72
C MET A 366 -14.87 -13.39 4.22
N CYS A 367 -15.01 -14.57 4.81
CA CYS A 367 -14.66 -14.82 6.19
C CYS A 367 -13.17 -14.56 6.48
N MET A 368 -12.30 -15.00 5.56
CA MET A 368 -10.86 -14.77 5.67
C MET A 368 -10.47 -13.30 5.64
N ALA A 369 -11.20 -12.44 4.91
CA ALA A 369 -10.98 -10.99 4.92
C ALA A 369 -11.21 -10.41 6.33
N ILE A 370 -12.29 -10.83 7.01
CA ILE A 370 -12.57 -10.41 8.40
C ILE A 370 -11.48 -10.94 9.34
N LEU A 371 -11.19 -12.23 9.29
CA LEU A 371 -10.23 -12.90 10.19
C LEU A 371 -8.80 -12.36 10.04
N LYS A 372 -8.45 -11.85 8.87
CA LYS A 372 -7.16 -11.19 8.61
C LYS A 372 -7.18 -9.69 8.94
N ASN A 373 -8.30 -9.16 9.40
CA ASN A 373 -8.52 -7.73 9.58
C ASN A 373 -8.19 -6.91 8.31
N ASP A 374 -8.54 -7.45 7.14
CA ASP A 374 -8.30 -6.81 5.84
C ASP A 374 -9.47 -5.87 5.52
N ILE A 375 -9.48 -4.70 6.16
CA ILE A 375 -10.56 -3.72 6.01
C ILE A 375 -10.70 -3.20 4.57
N THR A 376 -9.61 -3.22 3.82
CA THR A 376 -9.59 -2.85 2.40
C THR A 376 -10.09 -3.95 1.49
N CYS A 377 -10.23 -5.18 1.99
CA CYS A 377 -10.58 -6.38 1.24
C CYS A 377 -9.65 -6.67 0.05
N ARG A 378 -8.36 -6.41 0.18
CA ARG A 378 -7.33 -6.77 -0.83
C ARG A 378 -7.31 -8.27 -1.10
N THR A 379 -7.56 -9.09 -0.08
CA THR A 379 -7.66 -10.55 -0.22
C THR A 379 -8.83 -10.99 -1.10
N LEU A 380 -9.82 -10.12 -1.33
CA LEU A 380 -10.91 -10.33 -2.27
C LEU A 380 -10.63 -9.71 -3.66
N SER A 381 -9.38 -9.35 -3.95
CA SER A 381 -8.96 -8.71 -5.20
C SER A 381 -9.62 -7.35 -5.43
N PHE A 382 -10.00 -6.62 -4.38
CA PHE A 382 -10.32 -5.21 -4.49
C PHE A 382 -9.03 -4.42 -4.71
N SER A 383 -8.54 -4.43 -5.95
CA SER A 383 -7.75 -3.32 -6.46
C SER A 383 -8.67 -2.11 -6.63
N MET A 384 -8.11 -0.93 -6.81
CA MET A 384 -8.89 0.28 -7.08
C MET A 384 -9.98 -0.02 -8.13
N THR A 385 -11.23 0.21 -7.75
CA THR A 385 -12.36 -0.02 -8.66
C THR A 385 -12.27 0.97 -9.83
N LYS A 386 -12.81 0.62 -11.01
CA LYS A 386 -12.92 1.58 -12.14
C LYS A 386 -13.50 2.92 -11.69
N LYS A 387 -14.46 2.92 -10.74
CA LYS A 387 -15.04 4.13 -10.17
C LYS A 387 -14.04 4.93 -9.31
N GLN A 388 -13.17 4.27 -8.58
CA GLN A 388 -12.09 4.95 -7.85
C GLN A 388 -11.02 5.49 -8.80
N ILE A 389 -10.70 4.74 -9.85
CA ILE A 389 -9.81 5.21 -10.92
C ILE A 389 -10.44 6.40 -11.65
N LEU A 390 -11.72 6.32 -12.04
CA LEU A 390 -12.45 7.42 -12.65
C LEU A 390 -12.56 8.62 -11.71
N ARG A 391 -12.87 8.40 -10.42
CA ARG A 391 -12.90 9.48 -9.42
C ARG A 391 -11.53 10.11 -9.22
N GLN A 392 -10.45 9.35 -9.27
CA GLN A 392 -9.09 9.90 -9.26
C GLN A 392 -8.81 10.70 -10.52
N GLN A 393 -9.18 10.19 -11.69
CA GLN A 393 -9.07 10.90 -12.96
C GLN A 393 -9.95 12.16 -12.99
N GLU A 394 -11.18 12.09 -12.47
CA GLU A 394 -12.07 13.24 -12.32
C GLU A 394 -11.54 14.26 -11.31
N LEU A 395 -10.92 13.82 -10.21
CA LEU A 395 -10.27 14.71 -9.25
C LEU A 395 -9.07 15.42 -9.88
N ILE A 396 -8.24 14.69 -10.64
CA ILE A 396 -7.11 15.27 -11.36
C ILE A 396 -7.64 16.27 -12.38
N ARG A 397 -8.64 15.89 -13.20
CA ARG A 397 -9.21 16.77 -14.23
C ARG A 397 -9.89 18.01 -13.64
N LYS A 398 -10.72 17.86 -12.60
CA LYS A 398 -11.31 19.00 -11.89
C LYS A 398 -10.27 19.94 -11.32
N TYR A 399 -9.17 19.40 -10.87
CA TYR A 399 -8.08 20.18 -10.33
C TYR A 399 -7.28 20.87 -11.45
N GLU A 400 -7.14 20.22 -12.61
CA GLU A 400 -6.58 20.81 -13.83
C GLU A 400 -7.52 21.85 -14.47
N GLU A 401 -8.86 21.71 -14.33
CA GLU A 401 -9.87 22.63 -14.87
C GLU A 401 -10.18 23.83 -13.93
N MET A 402 -9.87 23.75 -12.63
CA MET A 402 -10.10 24.87 -11.68
C MET A 402 -9.00 25.93 -11.71
N LEU A 403 -8.03 25.77 -12.59
CA LEU A 403 -6.86 26.60 -12.76
C LEU A 403 -6.74 27.09 -14.18
#